data_1f770b54aa0170414eaf9681d9d77e9b
#
_entry.id   1f770b54aa0170414eaf9681d9d77e9b
#
_cell.length_a   1.000
_cell.length_b   1.000
_cell.length_c   1.000
_cell.angle_alpha   90.00
_cell.angle_beta   90.00
_cell.angle_gamma   90.00
#
_symmetry.space_group_name_H-M   'P 1'
#
loop_
_entity.id
_entity.type
_entity.pdbx_description
1 polymer ?
#
loop_
_entity_poly.entity_id
_entity_poly.type
_entity_poly.pdbx_seq_one_letter_code
_entity_poly.pdbx_strand_id
1 'polypeptide(L)'
;MKRAKRPYVMTARAAKAEATRARIRASAVALYCNSAIEDFTLEEVARRAGTTVQTVLRAFGSKDELIYAALEEMAAGGVFLKPAQPGDVRAAVTSFFDIYESVGDLVMQRLSEERRRPALKATLDQGRENHRDGVKTAFAPQLERLHGAARAQLLSALIVVTDVYVWKLLRRDMALGRTASEAIVRNMVLGIIEQEKANGTDVVAELVRRREPAA
;
A
#
# COMPACT_ATOMS: atom_id res chain seq x y z
N MET A 1 -26.62 48.47 -23.79
CA MET A 1 -25.72 48.08 -22.67
C MET A 1 -25.98 46.65 -22.28
N LYS A 2 -25.10 45.69 -22.64
CA LYS A 2 -25.23 44.27 -22.27
C LYS A 2 -24.60 44.10 -20.88
N ARG A 3 -25.40 43.68 -19.91
CA ARG A 3 -24.98 43.39 -18.54
C ARG A 3 -24.10 42.12 -18.52
N ALA A 4 -22.84 42.23 -18.15
CA ALA A 4 -21.91 41.14 -18.04
C ALA A 4 -22.41 40.13 -16.98
N LYS A 5 -22.56 38.86 -17.34
CA LYS A 5 -22.90 37.75 -16.42
C LYS A 5 -21.73 37.52 -15.48
N ARG A 6 -21.99 37.61 -14.17
CA ARG A 6 -21.01 37.45 -13.08
C ARG A 6 -20.46 36.03 -13.03
N PRO A 7 -19.12 35.82 -13.07
CA PRO A 7 -18.49 34.49 -12.88
C PRO A 7 -18.53 33.96 -11.43
N TYR A 8 -19.08 34.72 -10.51
CA TYR A 8 -18.96 34.52 -9.05
C TYR A 8 -19.73 33.32 -8.45
N VAL A 9 -20.77 32.83 -9.08
CA VAL A 9 -21.65 31.79 -8.49
C VAL A 9 -21.14 30.38 -8.70
N MET A 10 -20.38 30.11 -9.76
CA MET A 10 -19.82 28.76 -10.04
C MET A 10 -18.65 28.41 -9.12
N THR A 11 -17.80 29.36 -8.78
CA THR A 11 -16.63 29.15 -7.91
C THR A 11 -17.03 28.85 -6.47
N ALA A 12 -18.01 29.55 -5.91
CA ALA A 12 -18.49 29.31 -4.55
C ALA A 12 -19.17 27.94 -4.37
N ARG A 13 -19.94 27.49 -5.39
CA ARG A 13 -20.54 26.14 -5.39
C ARG A 13 -19.51 25.04 -5.51
N ALA A 14 -18.52 25.22 -6.38
CA ALA A 14 -17.42 24.26 -6.53
C ALA A 14 -16.58 24.15 -5.24
N ALA A 15 -16.24 25.29 -4.63
CA ALA A 15 -15.50 25.31 -3.36
C ALA A 15 -16.28 24.64 -2.21
N LYS A 16 -17.60 24.87 -2.12
CA LYS A 16 -18.45 24.21 -1.12
C LYS A 16 -18.56 22.70 -1.34
N ALA A 17 -18.65 22.27 -2.62
CA ALA A 17 -18.67 20.84 -2.97
C ALA A 17 -17.35 20.17 -2.63
N GLU A 18 -16.21 20.80 -2.93
CA GLU A 18 -14.89 20.29 -2.61
C GLU A 18 -14.65 20.24 -1.08
N ALA A 19 -15.03 21.27 -0.35
CA ALA A 19 -14.97 21.24 1.12
C ALA A 19 -15.81 20.12 1.73
N THR A 20 -16.98 19.83 1.14
CA THR A 20 -17.82 18.70 1.57
C THR A 20 -17.15 17.37 1.23
N ARG A 21 -16.59 17.22 0.03
CA ARG A 21 -15.85 16.03 -0.40
C ARG A 21 -14.65 15.77 0.51
N ALA A 22 -13.88 16.79 0.83
CA ALA A 22 -12.74 16.69 1.76
C ALA A 22 -13.18 16.24 3.17
N ARG A 23 -14.27 16.78 3.73
CA ARG A 23 -14.80 16.35 5.03
C ARG A 23 -15.26 14.89 5.02
N ILE A 24 -15.92 14.44 3.97
CA ILE A 24 -16.35 13.05 3.83
C ILE A 24 -15.13 12.14 3.79
N ARG A 25 -14.11 12.47 3.01
CA ARG A 25 -12.87 11.71 2.88
C ARG A 25 -12.11 11.65 4.22
N ALA A 26 -11.93 12.77 4.90
CA ALA A 26 -11.30 12.80 6.22
C ALA A 26 -12.07 11.96 7.26
N SER A 27 -13.41 11.99 7.22
CA SER A 27 -14.23 11.14 8.08
C SER A 27 -14.09 9.66 7.76
N ALA A 28 -13.94 9.30 6.48
CA ALA A 28 -13.69 7.94 6.03
C ALA A 28 -12.30 7.46 6.49
N VAL A 29 -11.25 8.28 6.34
CA VAL A 29 -9.91 7.99 6.86
C VAL A 29 -9.94 7.76 8.37
N ALA A 30 -10.56 8.66 9.13
CA ALA A 30 -10.64 8.54 10.57
C ALA A 30 -11.40 7.28 11.03
N LEU A 31 -12.47 6.93 10.32
CA LEU A 31 -13.23 5.71 10.61
C LEU A 31 -12.41 4.46 10.29
N TYR A 32 -11.74 4.46 9.15
CA TYR A 32 -10.87 3.36 8.71
C TYR A 32 -9.71 3.10 9.68
N CYS A 33 -9.07 4.16 10.19
CA CYS A 33 -7.93 4.04 11.12
C CYS A 33 -8.33 3.60 12.53
N ASN A 34 -9.58 3.85 12.96
CA ASN A 34 -9.97 3.74 14.36
C ASN A 34 -11.10 2.73 14.63
N SER A 35 -11.57 2.01 13.61
CA SER A 35 -12.69 1.07 13.72
C SER A 35 -12.38 -0.23 12.98
N ALA A 36 -13.07 -1.32 13.34
CA ALA A 36 -13.05 -2.53 12.54
C ALA A 36 -13.66 -2.25 11.15
N ILE A 37 -13.22 -3.00 10.13
CA ILE A 37 -13.67 -2.77 8.75
C ILE A 37 -15.18 -3.02 8.59
N GLU A 38 -15.74 -3.89 9.43
CA GLU A 38 -17.17 -4.20 9.49
C GLU A 38 -17.99 -2.97 9.93
N ASP A 39 -17.41 -2.09 10.74
CA ASP A 39 -18.03 -0.85 11.22
C ASP A 39 -17.99 0.28 10.19
N PHE A 40 -17.27 0.09 9.09
CA PHE A 40 -17.19 1.08 8.02
C PHE A 40 -18.48 1.08 7.20
N THR A 41 -19.42 1.93 7.61
CA THR A 41 -20.71 2.12 6.90
C THR A 41 -20.81 3.52 6.32
N LEU A 42 -21.59 3.67 5.24
CA LEU A 42 -21.86 5.00 4.66
C LEU A 42 -22.61 5.91 5.62
N GLU A 43 -23.45 5.33 6.46
CA GLU A 43 -24.21 6.01 7.51
C GLU A 43 -23.30 6.65 8.54
N GLU A 44 -22.31 5.90 9.02
CA GLU A 44 -21.36 6.39 10.01
C GLU A 44 -20.43 7.47 9.43
N VAL A 45 -19.95 7.27 8.17
CA VAL A 45 -19.20 8.32 7.48
C VAL A 45 -20.03 9.58 7.29
N ALA A 46 -21.28 9.46 6.85
CA ALA A 46 -22.17 10.59 6.66
C ALA A 46 -22.42 11.35 7.98
N ARG A 47 -22.67 10.62 9.06
CA ARG A 47 -22.86 11.18 10.41
C ARG A 47 -21.62 11.96 10.88
N ARG A 48 -20.42 11.40 10.76
CA ARG A 48 -19.15 12.07 11.11
C ARG A 48 -18.86 13.29 10.25
N ALA A 49 -19.16 13.20 8.94
CA ALA A 49 -18.97 14.29 8.00
C ALA A 49 -20.05 15.40 8.10
N GLY A 50 -21.08 15.24 8.95
CA GLY A 50 -22.19 16.18 9.06
C GLY A 50 -22.96 16.33 7.75
N THR A 51 -23.28 15.19 7.09
CA THR A 51 -23.96 15.14 5.80
C THR A 51 -24.93 13.94 5.71
N THR A 52 -25.48 13.65 4.53
CA THR A 52 -26.36 12.50 4.29
C THR A 52 -25.65 11.43 3.46
N VAL A 53 -26.08 10.16 3.59
CA VAL A 53 -25.59 9.04 2.75
C VAL A 53 -25.72 9.38 1.27
N GLN A 54 -26.84 10.00 0.87
CA GLN A 54 -27.03 10.39 -0.54
C GLN A 54 -26.00 11.43 -1.01
N THR A 55 -25.57 12.33 -0.13
CA THR A 55 -24.49 13.29 -0.44
C THR A 55 -23.14 12.58 -0.56
N VAL A 56 -22.88 11.57 0.28
CA VAL A 56 -21.68 10.73 0.18
C VAL A 56 -21.66 9.99 -1.15
N LEU A 57 -22.75 9.30 -1.49
CA LEU A 57 -22.86 8.57 -2.76
C LEU A 57 -22.75 9.48 -3.98
N ARG A 58 -23.33 10.68 -3.92
CA ARG A 58 -23.18 11.68 -5.01
C ARG A 58 -21.74 12.16 -5.17
N ALA A 59 -20.98 12.24 -4.07
CA ALA A 59 -19.59 12.71 -4.10
C ALA A 59 -18.60 11.61 -4.53
N PHE A 60 -18.85 10.35 -4.18
CA PHE A 60 -17.88 9.25 -4.38
C PHE A 60 -18.43 8.09 -5.24
N GLY A 61 -19.70 8.01 -5.50
CA GLY A 61 -20.33 6.97 -6.32
C GLY A 61 -20.72 5.72 -5.55
N SER A 62 -19.81 5.13 -4.78
CA SER A 62 -20.04 3.90 -4.00
C SER A 62 -19.26 3.91 -2.68
N LYS A 63 -19.55 2.93 -1.81
CA LYS A 63 -18.76 2.66 -0.60
C LYS A 63 -17.30 2.35 -0.95
N ASP A 64 -17.10 1.52 -1.98
CA ASP A 64 -15.77 1.09 -2.40
C ASP A 64 -14.93 2.25 -2.95
N GLU A 65 -15.54 3.14 -3.73
CA GLU A 65 -14.86 4.36 -4.21
C GLU A 65 -14.48 5.29 -3.06
N LEU A 66 -15.32 5.39 -2.04
CA LEU A 66 -15.03 6.18 -0.84
C LEU A 66 -13.89 5.56 -0.02
N ILE A 67 -13.91 4.25 0.19
CA ILE A 67 -12.82 3.53 0.87
C ILE A 67 -11.53 3.75 0.09
N TYR A 68 -11.57 3.60 -1.22
CA TYR A 68 -10.40 3.79 -2.06
C TYR A 68 -9.83 5.22 -1.96
N ALA A 69 -10.68 6.25 -2.03
CA ALA A 69 -10.26 7.64 -1.87
C ALA A 69 -9.67 7.92 -0.47
N ALA A 70 -10.17 7.24 0.58
CA ALA A 70 -9.59 7.33 1.92
C ALA A 70 -8.19 6.68 1.97
N LEU A 71 -8.04 5.54 1.33
CA LEU A 71 -6.76 4.83 1.22
C LEU A 71 -5.71 5.64 0.45
N GLU A 72 -6.10 6.29 -0.65
CA GLU A 72 -5.22 7.21 -1.40
C GLU A 72 -4.71 8.36 -0.51
N GLU A 73 -5.58 8.97 0.28
CA GLU A 73 -5.21 10.04 1.18
C GLU A 73 -4.27 9.54 2.30
N MET A 74 -4.55 8.36 2.85
CA MET A 74 -3.67 7.71 3.83
C MET A 74 -2.29 7.40 3.25
N ALA A 75 -2.25 6.91 2.00
CA ALA A 75 -1.01 6.64 1.29
C ALA A 75 -0.20 7.92 1.06
N ALA A 76 -0.84 8.97 0.57
CA ALA A 76 -0.22 10.28 0.38
C ALA A 76 0.28 10.88 1.71
N GLY A 77 -0.41 10.59 2.82
CA GLY A 77 -0.03 10.99 4.18
C GLY A 77 1.01 10.08 4.86
N GLY A 78 1.49 9.01 4.20
CA GLY A 78 2.44 8.07 4.78
C GLY A 78 1.86 7.17 5.88
N VAL A 79 0.53 7.07 6.00
CA VAL A 79 -0.15 6.36 7.10
C VAL A 79 -0.16 4.84 6.91
N PHE A 80 0.11 4.32 5.71
CA PHE A 80 -0.01 2.89 5.39
C PHE A 80 1.03 1.97 6.01
N LEU A 81 2.11 2.54 6.49
CA LEU A 81 3.10 1.76 7.22
C LEU A 81 3.25 2.41 8.59
N LYS A 82 2.60 1.86 9.62
CA LYS A 82 3.24 1.95 10.94
C LYS A 82 4.62 1.35 10.70
N PRO A 83 5.69 2.14 10.74
CA PRO A 83 6.99 1.57 10.43
C PRO A 83 7.27 0.51 11.48
N ALA A 84 7.20 -0.75 11.06
CA ALA A 84 7.92 -1.80 11.77
C ALA A 84 9.34 -1.26 11.95
N GLN A 85 9.96 -1.51 13.09
CA GLN A 85 11.36 -1.11 13.23
C GLN A 85 12.11 -1.67 12.02
N PRO A 86 12.87 -0.84 11.29
CA PRO A 86 13.58 -1.31 10.12
C PRO A 86 14.44 -2.52 10.49
N GLY A 87 14.29 -3.60 9.72
CA GLY A 87 14.98 -4.87 9.97
C GLY A 87 14.19 -5.92 10.75
N ASP A 88 13.08 -5.56 11.40
CA ASP A 88 12.18 -6.55 12.02
C ASP A 88 11.28 -7.20 10.94
N VAL A 89 11.74 -8.35 10.44
CA VAL A 89 11.05 -9.12 9.39
C VAL A 89 9.63 -9.52 9.83
N ARG A 90 9.45 -9.89 11.10
CA ARG A 90 8.14 -10.31 11.62
C ARG A 90 7.16 -9.15 11.58
N ALA A 91 7.53 -8.02 12.17
CA ALA A 91 6.68 -6.85 12.21
C ALA A 91 6.40 -6.29 10.81
N ALA A 92 7.37 -6.34 9.90
CA ALA A 92 7.20 -5.95 8.50
C ALA A 92 6.14 -6.81 7.80
N VAL A 93 6.24 -8.13 7.87
CA VAL A 93 5.26 -9.05 7.26
C VAL A 93 3.86 -8.84 7.85
N THR A 94 3.76 -8.76 9.18
CA THR A 94 2.47 -8.49 9.84
C THR A 94 1.85 -7.18 9.35
N SER A 95 2.65 -6.13 9.20
CA SER A 95 2.17 -4.82 8.71
C SER A 95 1.63 -4.89 7.27
N PHE A 96 2.29 -5.62 6.36
CA PHE A 96 1.77 -5.84 5.01
C PHE A 96 0.45 -6.64 5.05
N PHE A 97 0.37 -7.66 5.90
CA PHE A 97 -0.87 -8.43 6.06
C PHE A 97 -2.00 -7.59 6.64
N ASP A 98 -1.76 -6.71 7.62
CA ASP A 98 -2.77 -5.79 8.16
C ASP A 98 -3.42 -4.97 7.03
N ILE A 99 -2.61 -4.44 6.13
CA ILE A 99 -3.11 -3.71 4.95
C ILE A 99 -3.94 -4.62 4.06
N TYR A 100 -3.41 -5.78 3.67
CA TYR A 100 -4.08 -6.63 2.70
C TYR A 100 -5.33 -7.33 3.26
N GLU A 101 -5.38 -7.67 4.54
CA GLU A 101 -6.62 -8.18 5.16
C GLU A 101 -7.74 -7.13 5.11
N SER A 102 -7.39 -5.85 5.16
CA SER A 102 -8.39 -4.79 5.14
C SER A 102 -8.79 -4.35 3.73
N VAL A 103 -7.88 -4.38 2.75
CA VAL A 103 -8.14 -3.82 1.41
C VAL A 103 -7.69 -4.69 0.26
N GLY A 104 -7.10 -5.83 0.51
CA GLY A 104 -6.50 -6.67 -0.53
C GLY A 104 -7.50 -7.09 -1.61
N ASP A 105 -8.71 -7.46 -1.25
CA ASP A 105 -9.76 -7.83 -2.20
C ASP A 105 -10.13 -6.64 -3.11
N LEU A 106 -10.27 -5.45 -2.54
CA LEU A 106 -10.54 -4.23 -3.29
C LEU A 106 -9.39 -3.88 -4.24
N VAL A 107 -8.13 -3.98 -3.76
CA VAL A 107 -6.95 -3.77 -4.60
C VAL A 107 -6.92 -4.77 -5.75
N MET A 108 -7.16 -6.05 -5.49
CA MET A 108 -7.20 -7.09 -6.52
C MET A 108 -8.31 -6.85 -7.54
N GLN A 109 -9.49 -6.41 -7.11
CA GLN A 109 -10.56 -6.01 -8.02
C GLN A 109 -10.10 -4.86 -8.93
N ARG A 110 -9.48 -3.81 -8.39
CA ARG A 110 -8.99 -2.65 -9.17
C ARG A 110 -7.89 -3.05 -10.16
N LEU A 111 -6.95 -3.90 -9.74
CA LEU A 111 -5.93 -4.44 -10.63
C LEU A 111 -6.53 -5.22 -11.81
N SER A 112 -7.62 -5.97 -11.59
CA SER A 112 -8.32 -6.70 -12.66
C SER A 112 -9.01 -5.78 -13.68
N GLU A 113 -9.39 -4.57 -13.25
CA GLU A 113 -10.05 -3.57 -14.08
C GLU A 113 -9.07 -2.58 -14.76
N GLU A 114 -7.80 -2.55 -14.36
CA GLU A 114 -6.80 -1.56 -14.80
C GLU A 114 -6.74 -1.41 -16.33
N ARG A 115 -6.76 -2.53 -17.05
CA ARG A 115 -6.71 -2.54 -18.53
C ARG A 115 -7.96 -1.93 -19.17
N ARG A 116 -9.10 -2.03 -18.51
CA ARG A 116 -10.40 -1.53 -19.02
C ARG A 116 -10.68 -0.10 -18.57
N ARG A 117 -10.04 0.37 -17.50
CA ARG A 117 -10.24 1.68 -16.88
C ARG A 117 -8.93 2.43 -16.73
N PRO A 118 -8.46 3.12 -17.79
CA PRO A 118 -7.18 3.86 -17.73
C PRO A 118 -7.10 4.88 -16.58
N ALA A 119 -8.23 5.39 -16.10
CA ALA A 119 -8.28 6.31 -14.96
C ALA A 119 -7.75 5.69 -13.66
N LEU A 120 -7.77 4.35 -13.52
CA LEU A 120 -7.24 3.66 -12.34
C LEU A 120 -5.70 3.60 -12.33
N LYS A 121 -5.07 3.78 -13.51
CA LYS A 121 -3.62 3.55 -13.66
C LYS A 121 -2.79 4.39 -12.69
N ALA A 122 -3.04 5.69 -12.62
CA ALA A 122 -2.24 6.58 -11.77
C ALA A 122 -2.29 6.16 -10.30
N THR A 123 -3.46 5.78 -9.82
CA THR A 123 -3.64 5.37 -8.43
C THR A 123 -3.03 4.00 -8.14
N LEU A 124 -3.14 3.06 -9.08
CA LEU A 124 -2.51 1.75 -8.93
C LEU A 124 -0.98 1.85 -9.01
N ASP A 125 -0.44 2.72 -9.86
CA ASP A 125 1.00 3.01 -9.93
C ASP A 125 1.48 3.61 -8.60
N GLN A 126 0.74 4.55 -8.02
CA GLN A 126 1.05 5.08 -6.68
C GLN A 126 1.03 3.98 -5.61
N GLY A 127 0.07 3.05 -5.66
CA GLY A 127 0.01 1.89 -4.77
C GLY A 127 1.26 1.00 -4.89
N ARG A 128 1.73 0.75 -6.12
CA ARG A 128 2.98 0.01 -6.39
C ARG A 128 4.21 0.72 -5.84
N GLU A 129 4.27 2.05 -6.00
CA GLU A 129 5.36 2.87 -5.44
C GLU A 129 5.35 2.85 -3.92
N ASN A 130 4.18 3.03 -3.30
CA ASN A 130 4.03 2.97 -1.85
C ASN A 130 4.46 1.60 -1.28
N HIS A 131 4.08 0.50 -1.94
CA HIS A 131 4.54 -0.84 -1.54
C HIS A 131 6.06 -0.96 -1.66
N ARG A 132 6.64 -0.53 -2.78
CA ARG A 132 8.10 -0.53 -2.99
C ARG A 132 8.84 0.26 -1.91
N ASP A 133 8.35 1.44 -1.57
CA ASP A 133 8.97 2.30 -0.56
C ASP A 133 8.79 1.73 0.85
N GLY A 134 7.65 1.09 1.11
CA GLY A 134 7.42 0.30 2.31
C GLY A 134 8.42 -0.83 2.49
N VAL A 135 8.69 -1.58 1.43
CA VAL A 135 9.70 -2.65 1.42
C VAL A 135 11.09 -2.08 1.66
N LYS A 136 11.47 -0.99 0.98
CA LYS A 136 12.78 -0.33 1.21
C LYS A 136 12.94 0.10 2.67
N THR A 137 11.91 0.67 3.26
CA THR A 137 11.94 1.14 4.65
C THR A 137 12.01 -0.04 5.64
N ALA A 138 11.14 -1.03 5.47
CA ALA A 138 11.07 -2.17 6.37
C ALA A 138 12.35 -3.03 6.38
N PHE A 139 13.00 -3.14 5.22
CA PHE A 139 14.21 -3.97 5.04
C PHE A 139 15.48 -3.13 4.80
N ALA A 140 15.49 -1.85 5.21
CA ALA A 140 16.63 -0.97 5.02
C ALA A 140 17.96 -1.58 5.54
N PRO A 141 18.06 -2.15 6.76
CA PRO A 141 19.32 -2.72 7.26
C PRO A 141 19.84 -3.89 6.43
N GLN A 142 18.96 -4.64 5.77
CA GLN A 142 19.35 -5.75 4.90
C GLN A 142 19.84 -5.23 3.54
N LEU A 143 19.14 -4.23 2.99
CA LEU A 143 19.43 -3.62 1.70
C LEU A 143 20.69 -2.74 1.72
N GLU A 144 21.00 -2.09 2.82
CA GLU A 144 22.17 -1.21 2.97
C GLU A 144 23.49 -1.97 2.97
N ARG A 145 23.47 -3.27 3.27
CA ARG A 145 24.64 -4.15 3.24
C ARG A 145 25.06 -4.54 1.82
N LEU A 146 24.22 -4.28 0.83
CA LEU A 146 24.40 -4.71 -0.54
C LEU A 146 24.47 -3.49 -1.49
N HIS A 147 25.18 -3.67 -2.60
CA HIS A 147 25.34 -2.64 -3.63
C HIS A 147 25.05 -3.19 -5.02
N GLY A 148 24.81 -2.32 -5.98
CA GLY A 148 24.65 -2.68 -7.39
C GLY A 148 23.56 -3.72 -7.64
N ALA A 149 23.90 -4.75 -8.40
CA ALA A 149 22.99 -5.80 -8.85
C ALA A 149 22.42 -6.64 -7.69
N ALA A 150 23.23 -7.00 -6.68
CA ALA A 150 22.80 -7.79 -5.54
C ALA A 150 21.73 -7.05 -4.72
N ARG A 151 21.90 -5.74 -4.49
CA ARG A 151 20.89 -4.91 -3.82
C ARG A 151 19.58 -4.84 -4.63
N ALA A 152 19.66 -4.67 -5.94
CA ALA A 152 18.50 -4.63 -6.81
C ALA A 152 17.75 -5.97 -6.83
N GLN A 153 18.48 -7.08 -6.84
CA GLN A 153 17.93 -8.44 -6.80
C GLN A 153 17.21 -8.71 -5.48
N LEU A 154 17.84 -8.42 -4.34
CA LEU A 154 17.22 -8.58 -3.03
C LEU A 154 15.95 -7.73 -2.93
N LEU A 155 16.01 -6.44 -3.32
CA LEU A 155 14.85 -5.57 -3.30
C LEU A 155 13.70 -6.12 -4.16
N SER A 156 13.98 -6.61 -5.36
CA SER A 156 12.97 -7.19 -6.25
C SER A 156 12.33 -8.44 -5.65
N ALA A 157 13.14 -9.32 -5.05
CA ALA A 157 12.65 -10.54 -4.40
C ALA A 157 11.76 -10.21 -3.19
N LEU A 158 12.15 -9.23 -2.36
CA LEU A 158 11.36 -8.77 -1.22
C LEU A 158 10.03 -8.14 -1.66
N ILE A 159 10.03 -7.32 -2.75
CA ILE A 159 8.81 -6.76 -3.32
C ILE A 159 7.86 -7.89 -3.75
N VAL A 160 8.35 -8.89 -4.49
CA VAL A 160 7.53 -9.99 -4.98
C VAL A 160 6.92 -10.80 -3.82
N VAL A 161 7.73 -11.18 -2.83
CA VAL A 161 7.26 -12.07 -1.76
C VAL A 161 6.27 -11.39 -0.79
N THR A 162 6.30 -10.05 -0.70
CA THR A 162 5.39 -9.28 0.15
C THR A 162 4.23 -8.64 -0.61
N ASP A 163 4.07 -8.94 -1.91
CA ASP A 163 3.05 -8.34 -2.77
C ASP A 163 1.64 -8.86 -2.47
N VAL A 164 0.64 -8.04 -2.80
CA VAL A 164 -0.79 -8.38 -2.65
C VAL A 164 -1.17 -9.64 -3.42
N TYR A 165 -0.51 -9.96 -4.53
CA TYR A 165 -0.74 -11.20 -5.27
C TYR A 165 -0.36 -12.45 -4.46
N VAL A 166 0.73 -12.40 -3.67
CA VAL A 166 1.13 -13.49 -2.78
C VAL A 166 0.12 -13.64 -1.64
N TRP A 167 -0.31 -12.54 -1.03
CA TRP A 167 -1.38 -12.54 -0.05
C TRP A 167 -2.66 -13.17 -0.63
N LYS A 168 -3.10 -12.74 -1.81
CA LYS A 168 -4.28 -13.27 -2.50
C LYS A 168 -4.17 -14.76 -2.74
N LEU A 169 -3.03 -15.24 -3.23
CA LEU A 169 -2.77 -16.66 -3.45
C LEU A 169 -2.94 -17.46 -2.15
N LEU A 170 -2.29 -17.03 -1.07
CA LEU A 170 -2.33 -17.74 0.21
C LEU A 170 -3.71 -17.67 0.88
N ARG A 171 -4.29 -16.46 0.95
CA ARG A 171 -5.51 -16.20 1.72
C ARG A 171 -6.80 -16.50 0.98
N ARG A 172 -6.84 -16.40 -0.35
CA ARG A 172 -8.05 -16.55 -1.17
C ARG A 172 -8.02 -17.85 -1.98
N ASP A 173 -6.95 -18.10 -2.75
CA ASP A 173 -6.92 -19.28 -3.62
C ASP A 173 -6.62 -20.56 -2.85
N MET A 174 -5.68 -20.52 -1.90
CA MET A 174 -5.33 -21.67 -1.04
C MET A 174 -6.16 -21.72 0.26
N ALA A 175 -6.95 -20.70 0.55
CA ALA A 175 -7.79 -20.58 1.75
C ALA A 175 -7.06 -20.79 3.08
N LEU A 176 -5.76 -20.45 3.15
CA LEU A 176 -4.96 -20.61 4.37
C LEU A 176 -5.37 -19.56 5.41
N GLY A 177 -5.30 -19.90 6.69
CA GLY A 177 -5.48 -18.96 7.79
C GLY A 177 -4.38 -17.87 7.80
N ARG A 178 -4.69 -16.67 8.32
CA ARG A 178 -3.77 -15.54 8.37
C ARG A 178 -2.42 -15.90 8.99
N THR A 179 -2.42 -16.53 10.17
CA THR A 179 -1.20 -16.92 10.90
C THR A 179 -0.30 -17.84 10.07
N ALA A 180 -0.88 -18.82 9.37
CA ALA A 180 -0.13 -19.71 8.48
C ALA A 180 0.45 -18.96 7.29
N SER A 181 -0.32 -18.07 6.68
CA SER A 181 0.11 -17.26 5.54
C SER A 181 1.25 -16.30 5.91
N GLU A 182 1.15 -15.61 7.05
CA GLU A 182 2.25 -14.78 7.58
C GLU A 182 3.52 -15.60 7.86
N ALA A 183 3.38 -16.81 8.41
CA ALA A 183 4.51 -17.68 8.67
C ALA A 183 5.23 -18.10 7.37
N ILE A 184 4.48 -18.43 6.33
CA ILE A 184 5.01 -18.78 5.02
C ILE A 184 5.79 -17.60 4.44
N VAL A 185 5.17 -16.42 4.36
CA VAL A 185 5.83 -15.22 3.81
C VAL A 185 7.07 -14.84 4.61
N ARG A 186 7.00 -14.90 5.93
CA ARG A 186 8.17 -14.64 6.80
C ARG A 186 9.33 -15.61 6.52
N ASN A 187 9.04 -16.90 6.38
CA ASN A 187 10.07 -17.90 6.09
C ASN A 187 10.69 -17.68 4.70
N MET A 188 9.88 -17.30 3.70
CA MET A 188 10.38 -16.92 2.37
C MET A 188 11.30 -15.70 2.45
N VAL A 189 10.90 -14.65 3.16
CA VAL A 189 11.72 -13.45 3.36
C VAL A 189 13.05 -13.79 4.04
N LEU A 190 13.01 -14.56 5.11
CA LEU A 190 14.23 -14.98 5.83
C LEU A 190 15.15 -15.80 4.93
N GLY A 191 14.62 -16.78 4.20
CA GLY A 191 15.40 -17.59 3.25
C GLY A 191 16.06 -16.76 2.16
N ILE A 192 15.35 -15.78 1.59
CA ILE A 192 15.89 -14.85 0.58
C ILE A 192 17.05 -14.02 1.17
N ILE A 193 16.89 -13.50 2.37
CA ILE A 193 17.93 -12.69 3.04
C ILE A 193 19.17 -13.53 3.37
N GLU A 194 18.97 -14.76 3.82
CA GLU A 194 20.09 -15.66 4.14
C GLU A 194 20.84 -16.09 2.89
N GLN A 195 20.15 -16.41 1.81
CA GLN A 195 20.77 -16.76 0.53
C GLN A 195 21.66 -15.63 -0.01
N GLU A 196 21.18 -14.38 0.07
CA GLU A 196 21.98 -13.22 -0.35
C GLU A 196 23.23 -13.01 0.52
N LYS A 197 23.17 -13.30 1.82
CA LYS A 197 24.36 -13.27 2.69
C LYS A 197 25.38 -14.33 2.26
N ALA A 198 24.93 -15.56 1.97
CA ALA A 198 25.81 -16.65 1.51
C ALA A 198 26.49 -16.29 0.19
N ASN A 199 25.73 -15.80 -0.81
CA ASN A 199 26.26 -15.35 -2.08
C ASN A 199 27.29 -14.21 -1.93
N GLY A 200 27.02 -13.22 -1.06
CA GLY A 200 27.96 -12.13 -0.76
C GLY A 200 29.25 -12.62 -0.09
N THR A 201 29.17 -13.63 0.75
CA THR A 201 30.33 -14.24 1.41
C THR A 201 31.21 -15.00 0.40
N ASP A 202 30.60 -15.72 -0.52
CA ASP A 202 31.34 -16.44 -1.56
C ASP A 202 32.08 -15.50 -2.53
N VAL A 203 31.47 -14.38 -2.92
CA VAL A 203 32.13 -13.35 -3.76
C VAL A 203 33.32 -12.73 -3.03
N VAL A 204 33.20 -12.43 -1.74
CA VAL A 204 34.32 -11.89 -0.94
C VAL A 204 35.43 -12.91 -0.78
N ALA A 205 35.11 -14.18 -0.51
CA ALA A 205 36.09 -15.27 -0.40
C ALA A 205 36.84 -15.49 -1.72
N GLU A 206 36.16 -15.38 -2.86
CA GLU A 206 36.78 -15.48 -4.18
C GLU A 206 37.69 -14.27 -4.49
N LEU A 207 37.29 -13.05 -4.11
CA LEU A 207 38.13 -11.85 -4.26
C LEU A 207 39.37 -11.87 -3.38
N VAL A 208 39.28 -12.44 -2.17
CA VAL A 208 40.43 -12.62 -1.28
C VAL A 208 41.40 -13.65 -1.86
N ARG A 209 40.92 -14.80 -2.36
CA ARG A 209 41.73 -15.81 -3.05
C ARG A 209 42.47 -15.28 -4.26
N ARG A 210 41.89 -14.37 -5.04
CA ARG A 210 42.54 -13.74 -6.18
C ARG A 210 43.59 -12.70 -5.83
N ARG A 211 43.66 -12.23 -4.57
CA ARG A 211 44.65 -11.26 -4.09
C ARG A 211 45.87 -11.88 -3.42
N GLU A 212 45.85 -13.17 -3.12
CA GLU A 212 47.04 -13.84 -2.63
C GLU A 212 48.02 -14.06 -3.79
N PRO A 213 49.23 -13.46 -3.76
CA PRO A 213 50.21 -13.71 -4.79
C PRO A 213 50.60 -15.19 -4.76
N ALA A 214 50.64 -15.81 -5.91
CA ALA A 214 51.18 -17.17 -6.06
C ALA A 214 52.62 -17.18 -5.50
N ALA A 215 52.88 -17.98 -4.48
CA ALA A 215 54.16 -18.18 -3.84
C ALA A 215 55.14 -18.92 -4.76
#